data_ff35bfe424f414dcf0ad1186dc818746
#
_entry.id   ff35bfe424f414dcf0ad1186dc818746
#
_cell.length_a   1.000
_cell.length_b   1.000
_cell.length_c   1.000
_cell.angle_alpha   90.00
_cell.angle_beta   90.00
_cell.angle_gamma   90.00
#
_symmetry.space_group_name_H-M   'P 1'
#
loop_
_entity.id
_entity.type
_entity.pdbx_description
1 polymer ?
#
loop_
_entity_poly.entity_id
_entity_poly.type
_entity_poly.pdbx_seq_one_letter_code
_entity_poly.pdbx_strand_id
1 'polypeptide(L)'
;MSQPTQSSALARWVAVFLKELRDAWRDRRTLRTVLLLSLVQGPTVLLLISTLASEKENRIDKREIYAQGMQYAPGLQNFIERQAYAIKAVPADAMDKLAAGQLEDAIVVVPADFEQRLQALEMPTVEIYANSSSRGSSTARDVARNLLQSYAQERVGLTLALRGVAVASLKPLEVQERDLANANSRAAQLTGSMIPLYVLIAVLTGAMGAAMDTTAGERERSSLEPLMMNPVSPWALALGKWGAVAVLAAVIALLTSLSFIPAQLLIRSDALQALFRYGLPDALLFALICLPFAGAVAALLMASSIRGKSIKEAQAGNSLVLMVFMLLPLVSLLNDAAEPDWYYLVPSLAQQTLMLHVLRAEPIAPWQWLLPCAIGLLLMVAGLAYVGRVMRSNAVR
;
A
#
# COMPACT_ATOMS: atom_id res chain seq x y z
N MET A 1 13.63 -26.06 57.89
CA MET A 1 13.31 -24.90 57.04
C MET A 1 14.10 -25.07 55.75
N SER A 2 13.47 -25.58 54.68
CA SER A 2 14.05 -25.75 53.38
C SER A 2 14.23 -24.38 52.73
N GLN A 3 15.46 -24.00 52.37
CA GLN A 3 15.73 -22.77 51.63
C GLN A 3 14.93 -22.83 50.32
N PRO A 4 14.22 -21.73 49.93
CA PRO A 4 13.56 -21.69 48.65
C PRO A 4 14.63 -21.77 47.55
N THR A 5 14.54 -22.79 46.71
CA THR A 5 15.37 -22.97 45.52
C THR A 5 15.32 -21.68 44.72
N GLN A 6 16.46 -20.98 44.61
CA GLN A 6 16.58 -19.77 43.77
C GLN A 6 16.25 -20.17 42.33
N SER A 7 15.01 -19.91 41.92
CA SER A 7 14.61 -20.09 40.52
C SER A 7 15.55 -19.28 39.62
N SER A 8 16.07 -19.91 38.57
CA SER A 8 17.00 -19.27 37.64
C SER A 8 16.39 -17.98 37.07
N ALA A 9 17.21 -17.01 36.71
CA ALA A 9 16.74 -15.73 36.11
C ALA A 9 15.85 -16.02 34.89
N LEU A 10 16.14 -17.09 34.16
CA LEU A 10 15.37 -17.56 33.02
C LEU A 10 13.96 -18.02 33.42
N ALA A 11 13.85 -18.81 34.54
CA ALA A 11 12.54 -19.26 35.01
C ALA A 11 11.65 -18.09 35.45
N ARG A 12 12.22 -17.06 36.07
CA ARG A 12 11.50 -15.85 36.48
C ARG A 12 11.02 -15.04 35.28
N TRP A 13 11.85 -14.87 34.25
CA TRP A 13 11.46 -14.24 32.99
C TRP A 13 10.32 -15.01 32.31
N VAL A 14 10.44 -16.33 32.14
CA VAL A 14 9.40 -17.17 31.55
C VAL A 14 8.09 -17.09 32.33
N ALA A 15 8.14 -17.05 33.64
CA ALA A 15 6.93 -16.92 34.48
C ALA A 15 6.20 -15.59 34.22
N VAL A 16 6.96 -14.48 34.12
CA VAL A 16 6.38 -13.16 33.78
C VAL A 16 5.81 -13.19 32.37
N PHE A 17 6.56 -13.68 31.39
CA PHE A 17 6.09 -13.77 30.02
C PHE A 17 4.79 -14.59 29.89
N LEU A 18 4.72 -15.76 30.50
CA LEU A 18 3.51 -16.59 30.45
C LEU A 18 2.33 -15.94 31.19
N LYS A 19 2.61 -15.24 32.28
CA LYS A 19 1.58 -14.45 32.96
C LYS A 19 1.01 -13.37 32.04
N GLU A 20 1.86 -12.53 31.45
CA GLU A 20 1.43 -11.45 30.55
C GLU A 20 0.70 -11.99 29.32
N LEU A 21 1.22 -13.08 28.72
CA LEU A 21 0.57 -13.73 27.59
C LEU A 21 -0.81 -14.29 27.96
N ARG A 22 -0.93 -14.89 29.16
CA ARG A 22 -2.22 -15.38 29.67
C ARG A 22 -3.20 -14.23 29.94
N ASP A 23 -2.72 -13.14 30.49
CA ASP A 23 -3.55 -11.96 30.77
C ASP A 23 -4.05 -11.33 29.46
N ALA A 24 -3.19 -11.19 28.45
CA ALA A 24 -3.59 -10.74 27.12
C ALA A 24 -4.61 -11.70 26.47
N TRP A 25 -4.45 -13.02 26.65
CA TRP A 25 -5.39 -14.03 26.14
C TRP A 25 -6.74 -14.02 26.88
N ARG A 26 -6.75 -13.66 28.14
CA ARG A 26 -7.98 -13.56 28.95
C ARG A 26 -8.80 -12.32 28.65
N ASP A 27 -8.18 -11.26 28.17
CA ASP A 27 -8.90 -10.07 27.68
C ASP A 27 -9.57 -10.35 26.33
N ARG A 28 -10.66 -11.12 26.39
CA ARG A 28 -11.42 -11.55 25.23
C ARG A 28 -11.94 -10.39 24.39
N ARG A 29 -12.16 -9.22 25.00
CA ARG A 29 -12.69 -8.05 24.28
C ARG A 29 -11.61 -7.48 23.36
N THR A 30 -10.47 -7.12 23.92
CA THR A 30 -9.34 -6.58 23.15
C THR A 30 -8.84 -7.58 22.12
N LEU A 31 -8.66 -8.85 22.52
CA LEU A 31 -8.20 -9.91 21.63
C LEU A 31 -9.14 -10.09 20.43
N ARG A 32 -10.45 -10.20 20.65
CA ARG A 32 -11.43 -10.33 19.55
C ARG A 32 -11.39 -9.14 18.61
N THR A 33 -11.32 -7.92 19.14
CA THR A 33 -11.26 -6.71 18.33
C THR A 33 -10.01 -6.70 17.44
N VAL A 34 -8.85 -7.01 18.00
CA VAL A 34 -7.56 -7.03 17.29
C VAL A 34 -7.54 -8.15 16.25
N LEU A 35 -7.96 -9.36 16.61
CA LEU A 35 -8.01 -10.49 15.69
C LEU A 35 -9.01 -10.28 14.56
N LEU A 36 -10.22 -9.79 14.87
CA LEU A 36 -11.21 -9.48 13.85
C LEU A 36 -10.70 -8.41 12.89
N LEU A 37 -10.08 -7.35 13.41
CA LEU A 37 -9.53 -6.29 12.58
C LEU A 37 -8.44 -6.83 11.65
N SER A 38 -7.53 -7.68 12.17
CA SER A 38 -6.47 -8.31 11.38
C SER A 38 -7.01 -9.20 10.25
N LEU A 39 -8.10 -9.92 10.49
CA LEU A 39 -8.73 -10.81 9.50
C LEU A 39 -9.56 -10.04 8.47
N VAL A 40 -10.22 -8.96 8.86
CA VAL A 40 -11.08 -8.16 7.98
C VAL A 40 -10.27 -7.22 7.10
N GLN A 41 -9.08 -6.81 7.55
CA GLN A 41 -8.26 -5.82 6.87
C GLN A 41 -7.86 -6.25 5.45
N GLY A 42 -7.38 -7.49 5.26
CA GLY A 42 -7.02 -8.02 3.94
C GLY A 42 -8.18 -8.00 2.94
N PRO A 43 -9.35 -8.61 3.27
CA PRO A 43 -10.54 -8.53 2.44
C PRO A 43 -10.97 -7.11 2.10
N THR A 44 -10.98 -6.20 3.07
CA THR A 44 -11.39 -4.80 2.86
C THR A 44 -10.46 -4.09 1.88
N VAL A 45 -9.16 -4.25 2.04
CA VAL A 45 -8.15 -3.63 1.18
C VAL A 45 -8.23 -4.15 -0.24
N LEU A 46 -8.29 -5.47 -0.43
CA LEU A 46 -8.40 -6.07 -1.76
C LEU A 46 -9.72 -5.71 -2.44
N LEU A 47 -10.82 -5.67 -1.70
CA LEU A 47 -12.09 -5.22 -2.24
C LEU A 47 -12.00 -3.76 -2.72
N LEU A 48 -11.41 -2.88 -1.93
CA LEU A 48 -11.23 -1.46 -2.30
C LEU A 48 -10.37 -1.32 -3.56
N ILE A 49 -9.21 -1.97 -3.59
CA ILE A 49 -8.32 -1.94 -4.76
C ILE A 49 -9.02 -2.52 -5.98
N SER A 50 -9.71 -3.64 -5.82
CA SER A 50 -10.43 -4.31 -6.90
C SER A 50 -11.57 -3.47 -7.45
N THR A 51 -12.34 -2.77 -6.61
CA THR A 51 -13.42 -1.89 -7.08
C THR A 51 -12.85 -0.70 -7.87
N LEU A 52 -11.78 -0.08 -7.37
CA LEU A 52 -11.10 1.01 -8.09
C LEU A 52 -10.52 0.56 -9.44
N ALA A 53 -9.96 -0.65 -9.49
CA ALA A 53 -9.42 -1.22 -10.72
C ALA A 53 -10.54 -1.57 -11.72
N SER A 54 -11.63 -2.21 -11.26
CA SER A 54 -12.76 -2.54 -12.13
C SER A 54 -13.49 -1.32 -12.66
N GLU A 55 -13.60 -0.24 -11.88
CA GLU A 55 -14.13 1.03 -12.38
C GLU A 55 -13.27 1.60 -13.52
N LYS A 56 -11.95 1.50 -13.38
CA LYS A 56 -11.01 1.93 -14.43
C LYS A 56 -11.12 1.06 -15.69
N GLU A 57 -11.22 -0.27 -15.53
CA GLU A 57 -11.46 -1.21 -16.64
C GLU A 57 -12.77 -0.92 -17.35
N ASN A 58 -13.86 -0.81 -16.61
CA ASN A 58 -15.19 -0.50 -17.16
C ASN A 58 -15.24 0.83 -17.93
N ARG A 59 -14.41 1.80 -17.55
CA ARG A 59 -14.30 3.08 -18.30
C ARG A 59 -13.56 2.90 -19.62
N ILE A 60 -12.49 2.11 -19.62
CA ILE A 60 -11.72 1.80 -20.84
C ILE A 60 -12.57 0.96 -21.80
N ASP A 61 -13.34 -0.01 -21.28
CA ASP A 61 -14.19 -0.89 -22.06
C ASP A 61 -15.44 -0.21 -22.62
N LYS A 62 -15.91 0.89 -22.02
CA LYS A 62 -17.04 1.66 -22.56
C LYS A 62 -16.80 2.20 -23.95
N ARG A 63 -15.56 2.42 -24.34
CA ARG A 63 -15.16 2.93 -25.68
C ARG A 63 -16.09 4.04 -26.18
N GLU A 64 -16.38 5.00 -25.32
CA GLU A 64 -17.24 6.13 -25.61
C GLU A 64 -16.42 7.41 -25.77
N ILE A 65 -16.78 8.24 -26.74
CA ILE A 65 -16.15 9.55 -26.97
C ILE A 65 -17.25 10.59 -27.09
N TYR A 66 -17.17 11.63 -26.28
CA TYR A 66 -18.02 12.80 -26.46
C TYR A 66 -17.46 13.68 -27.56
N ALA A 67 -18.26 13.91 -28.60
CA ALA A 67 -17.83 14.71 -29.72
C ALA A 67 -18.94 15.64 -30.23
N GLN A 68 -18.54 16.87 -30.56
CA GLN A 68 -19.37 17.90 -31.17
C GLN A 68 -18.88 18.16 -32.58
N GLY A 69 -19.79 18.31 -33.52
CA GLY A 69 -19.45 18.65 -34.92
C GLY A 69 -19.07 17.46 -35.77
N MET A 70 -19.31 16.20 -35.36
CA MET A 70 -18.97 15.00 -36.12
C MET A 70 -19.68 14.92 -37.49
N GLN A 71 -20.84 15.56 -37.64
CA GLN A 71 -21.52 15.70 -38.95
C GLN A 71 -20.65 16.38 -40.02
N TYR A 72 -19.66 17.17 -39.62
CA TYR A 72 -18.71 17.83 -40.53
C TYR A 72 -17.48 17.01 -40.88
N ALA A 73 -17.34 15.79 -40.27
CA ALA A 73 -16.20 14.89 -40.45
C ALA A 73 -16.64 13.43 -40.62
N PRO A 74 -17.43 13.08 -41.68
CA PRO A 74 -17.94 11.72 -41.84
C PRO A 74 -16.85 10.65 -41.92
N GLY A 75 -15.69 11.01 -42.50
CA GLY A 75 -14.53 10.11 -42.55
C GLY A 75 -13.94 9.80 -41.17
N LEU A 76 -13.87 10.80 -40.29
CA LEU A 76 -13.41 10.64 -38.93
C LEU A 76 -14.44 9.85 -38.09
N GLN A 77 -15.72 10.13 -38.27
CA GLN A 77 -16.80 9.37 -37.63
C GLN A 77 -16.70 7.87 -37.94
N ASN A 78 -16.64 7.53 -39.23
CA ASN A 78 -16.51 6.15 -39.69
C ASN A 78 -15.24 5.47 -39.15
N PHE A 79 -14.12 6.20 -39.08
CA PHE A 79 -12.88 5.68 -38.50
C PHE A 79 -13.05 5.34 -37.02
N ILE A 80 -13.63 6.24 -36.22
CA ILE A 80 -13.87 6.03 -34.78
C ILE A 80 -14.81 4.84 -34.55
N GLU A 81 -15.88 4.73 -35.32
CA GLU A 81 -16.82 3.60 -35.24
C GLU A 81 -16.17 2.26 -35.63
N ARG A 82 -15.29 2.25 -36.63
CA ARG A 82 -14.48 1.04 -37.00
C ARG A 82 -13.53 0.61 -35.90
N GLN A 83 -13.09 1.53 -35.06
CA GLN A 83 -12.27 1.22 -33.88
C GLN A 83 -13.14 0.76 -32.67
N ALA A 84 -14.44 0.52 -32.91
CA ALA A 84 -15.43 0.09 -31.91
C ALA A 84 -15.65 1.13 -30.79
N TYR A 85 -15.48 2.43 -31.07
CA TYR A 85 -15.84 3.51 -30.17
C TYR A 85 -17.23 4.06 -30.52
N ALA A 86 -18.08 4.24 -29.50
CA ALA A 86 -19.37 4.92 -29.63
C ALA A 86 -19.22 6.43 -29.48
N ILE A 87 -19.77 7.17 -30.44
CA ILE A 87 -19.75 8.64 -30.39
C ILE A 87 -21.02 9.11 -29.69
N LYS A 88 -20.85 9.86 -28.62
CA LYS A 88 -21.94 10.48 -27.87
C LYS A 88 -22.03 11.98 -28.13
N ALA A 89 -23.24 12.48 -28.23
CA ALA A 89 -23.48 13.91 -28.33
C ALA A 89 -23.10 14.61 -27.04
N VAL A 90 -22.51 15.78 -27.17
CA VAL A 90 -22.09 16.60 -26.02
C VAL A 90 -23.30 17.25 -25.39
N PRO A 91 -23.64 17.05 -24.11
CA PRO A 91 -24.69 17.76 -23.40
C PRO A 91 -24.42 19.26 -23.36
N ALA A 92 -25.47 20.11 -23.32
CA ALA A 92 -25.33 21.54 -23.33
C ALA A 92 -24.51 22.10 -22.15
N ASP A 93 -24.52 21.41 -21.02
CA ASP A 93 -23.80 21.76 -19.79
C ASP A 93 -22.45 21.01 -19.60
N ALA A 94 -22.01 20.30 -20.64
CA ALA A 94 -20.82 19.42 -20.52
C ALA A 94 -19.53 20.21 -20.32
N MET A 95 -19.37 21.40 -20.92
CA MET A 95 -18.18 22.24 -20.73
C MET A 95 -18.07 22.76 -19.30
N ASP A 96 -19.20 23.20 -18.72
CA ASP A 96 -19.22 23.66 -17.32
C ASP A 96 -18.94 22.51 -16.35
N LYS A 97 -19.52 21.35 -16.60
CA LYS A 97 -19.25 20.12 -15.80
C LYS A 97 -17.80 19.66 -15.93
N LEU A 98 -17.22 19.75 -17.11
CA LEU A 98 -15.81 19.43 -17.33
C LEU A 98 -14.91 20.40 -16.56
N ALA A 99 -15.18 21.70 -16.64
CA ALA A 99 -14.44 22.72 -15.91
C ALA A 99 -14.57 22.54 -14.39
N ALA A 100 -15.74 22.15 -13.89
CA ALA A 100 -16.00 21.86 -12.48
C ALA A 100 -15.44 20.49 -12.02
N GLY A 101 -14.85 19.68 -12.92
CA GLY A 101 -14.33 18.35 -12.58
C GLY A 101 -15.42 17.29 -12.34
N GLN A 102 -16.66 17.57 -12.72
CA GLN A 102 -17.81 16.67 -12.58
C GLN A 102 -17.97 15.71 -13.78
N LEU A 103 -17.34 16.03 -14.91
CA LEU A 103 -17.23 15.17 -16.07
C LEU A 103 -15.79 14.65 -16.17
N GLU A 104 -15.64 13.34 -16.18
CA GLU A 104 -14.32 12.69 -16.22
C GLU A 104 -13.90 12.24 -17.64
N ASP A 105 -14.66 12.65 -18.66
CA ASP A 105 -14.39 12.38 -20.05
C ASP A 105 -13.67 13.56 -20.72
N ALA A 106 -13.25 13.37 -21.97
CA ALA A 106 -12.77 14.44 -22.83
C ALA A 106 -13.80 14.75 -23.91
N ILE A 107 -13.86 16.00 -24.34
CA ILE A 107 -14.77 16.45 -25.38
C ILE A 107 -13.95 16.79 -26.61
N VAL A 108 -14.28 16.17 -27.74
CA VAL A 108 -13.68 16.46 -29.04
C VAL A 108 -14.58 17.43 -29.80
N VAL A 109 -14.02 18.53 -30.24
CA VAL A 109 -14.77 19.54 -31.05
C VAL A 109 -14.19 19.60 -32.45
N VAL A 110 -15.03 19.30 -33.42
CA VAL A 110 -14.68 19.32 -34.86
C VAL A 110 -15.26 20.55 -35.49
N PRO A 111 -14.46 21.40 -36.17
CA PRO A 111 -14.93 22.62 -36.80
C PRO A 111 -15.77 22.33 -38.05
N ALA A 112 -16.65 23.27 -38.41
CA ALA A 112 -17.57 23.12 -39.53
C ALA A 112 -16.86 23.05 -40.91
N ASP A 113 -15.68 23.62 -41.03
CA ASP A 113 -14.86 23.66 -42.24
C ASP A 113 -13.88 22.46 -42.35
N PHE A 114 -13.98 21.47 -41.43
CA PHE A 114 -13.04 20.35 -41.34
C PHE A 114 -12.84 19.60 -42.67
N GLU A 115 -13.92 19.14 -43.29
CA GLU A 115 -13.85 18.38 -44.52
C GLU A 115 -13.39 19.24 -45.72
N GLN A 116 -13.80 20.51 -45.77
CA GLN A 116 -13.37 21.43 -46.83
C GLN A 116 -11.85 21.68 -46.78
N ARG A 117 -11.32 21.95 -45.59
CA ARG A 117 -9.87 22.12 -45.39
C ARG A 117 -9.09 20.83 -45.71
N LEU A 118 -9.62 19.69 -45.27
CA LEU A 118 -8.99 18.43 -45.53
C LEU A 118 -8.89 18.11 -47.05
N GLN A 119 -9.95 18.46 -47.80
CA GLN A 119 -9.93 18.31 -49.28
C GLN A 119 -9.03 19.33 -49.96
N ALA A 120 -8.89 20.52 -49.41
CA ALA A 120 -7.96 21.55 -49.86
C ALA A 120 -6.50 21.23 -49.48
N LEU A 121 -6.21 20.08 -48.83
CA LEU A 121 -4.89 19.71 -48.29
C LEU A 121 -4.36 20.68 -47.22
N GLU A 122 -5.24 21.43 -46.58
CA GLU A 122 -4.95 22.24 -45.41
C GLU A 122 -5.05 21.37 -44.15
N MET A 123 -4.44 21.83 -43.06
CA MET A 123 -4.52 21.15 -41.75
C MET A 123 -5.71 21.69 -40.93
N PRO A 124 -6.86 21.00 -40.88
CA PRO A 124 -7.92 21.37 -39.96
C PRO A 124 -7.50 21.20 -38.52
N THR A 125 -7.89 22.13 -37.65
CA THR A 125 -7.61 22.01 -36.19
C THR A 125 -8.79 21.39 -35.50
N VAL A 126 -8.58 20.25 -34.81
CA VAL A 126 -9.56 19.60 -33.93
C VAL A 126 -9.16 19.91 -32.51
N GLU A 127 -10.08 20.36 -31.69
CA GLU A 127 -9.82 20.73 -30.32
C GLU A 127 -10.25 19.58 -29.37
N ILE A 128 -9.45 19.32 -28.34
CA ILE A 128 -9.75 18.35 -27.29
C ILE A 128 -9.81 19.11 -25.98
N TYR A 129 -10.99 19.19 -25.38
CA TYR A 129 -11.19 19.76 -24.07
C TYR A 129 -11.11 18.66 -23.00
N ALA A 130 -10.28 18.88 -21.99
CA ALA A 130 -10.09 17.95 -20.88
C ALA A 130 -9.72 18.72 -19.62
N ASN A 131 -10.07 18.17 -18.46
CA ASN A 131 -9.68 18.72 -17.17
C ASN A 131 -8.47 17.93 -16.63
N SER A 132 -7.28 18.54 -16.64
CA SER A 132 -6.05 17.91 -16.18
C SER A 132 -6.01 17.61 -14.68
N SER A 133 -6.90 18.20 -13.87
CA SER A 133 -7.04 17.90 -12.45
C SER A 133 -7.77 16.57 -12.20
N SER A 134 -8.51 16.07 -13.19
CA SER A 134 -9.16 14.75 -13.16
C SER A 134 -8.32 13.70 -13.91
N ARG A 135 -7.99 12.60 -13.22
CA ARG A 135 -7.27 11.47 -13.84
C ARG A 135 -8.09 10.80 -14.95
N GLY A 136 -9.42 10.72 -14.78
CA GLY A 136 -10.33 10.16 -15.79
C GLY A 136 -10.29 10.97 -17.07
N SER A 137 -10.45 12.28 -16.97
CA SER A 137 -10.42 13.21 -18.10
C SER A 137 -9.06 13.24 -18.80
N SER A 138 -7.95 13.13 -18.05
CA SER A 138 -6.61 13.01 -18.65
C SER A 138 -6.45 11.72 -19.47
N THR A 139 -6.94 10.60 -18.99
CA THR A 139 -6.93 9.31 -19.72
C THR A 139 -7.80 9.40 -20.98
N ALA A 140 -9.02 9.95 -20.87
CA ALA A 140 -9.92 10.15 -22.00
C ALA A 140 -9.32 11.08 -23.07
N ARG A 141 -8.63 12.14 -22.67
CA ARG A 141 -7.87 13.03 -23.57
C ARG A 141 -6.81 12.25 -24.35
N ASP A 142 -6.03 11.40 -23.67
CA ASP A 142 -4.96 10.66 -24.31
C ASP A 142 -5.51 9.61 -25.30
N VAL A 143 -6.63 8.97 -24.98
CA VAL A 143 -7.39 8.11 -25.89
C VAL A 143 -7.86 8.89 -27.12
N ALA A 144 -8.52 10.02 -26.93
CA ALA A 144 -9.00 10.87 -28.01
C ALA A 144 -7.85 11.34 -28.92
N ARG A 145 -6.75 11.78 -28.31
CA ARG A 145 -5.53 12.18 -29.05
C ARG A 145 -4.98 11.04 -29.91
N ASN A 146 -4.84 9.86 -29.33
CA ASN A 146 -4.32 8.70 -30.05
C ASN A 146 -5.21 8.30 -31.23
N LEU A 147 -6.54 8.36 -31.08
CA LEU A 147 -7.50 8.11 -32.16
C LEU A 147 -7.38 9.14 -33.28
N LEU A 148 -7.31 10.41 -32.94
CA LEU A 148 -7.14 11.49 -33.94
C LEU A 148 -5.80 11.38 -34.67
N GLN A 149 -4.73 11.04 -33.97
CA GLN A 149 -3.41 10.81 -34.58
C GLN A 149 -3.41 9.60 -35.50
N SER A 150 -4.07 8.49 -35.09
CA SER A 150 -4.20 7.30 -35.92
C SER A 150 -5.02 7.58 -37.18
N TYR A 151 -6.11 8.34 -37.09
CA TYR A 151 -6.86 8.81 -38.24
C TYR A 151 -6.02 9.67 -39.17
N ALA A 152 -5.25 10.62 -38.63
CA ALA A 152 -4.35 11.45 -39.42
C ALA A 152 -3.31 10.61 -40.17
N GLN A 153 -2.72 9.60 -39.52
CA GLN A 153 -1.78 8.67 -40.14
C GLN A 153 -2.42 7.84 -41.27
N GLU A 154 -3.66 7.32 -41.04
CA GLU A 154 -4.41 6.58 -42.06
C GLU A 154 -4.65 7.47 -43.31
N ARG A 155 -5.08 8.72 -43.08
CA ARG A 155 -5.34 9.70 -44.18
C ARG A 155 -4.09 10.05 -44.95
N VAL A 156 -2.97 10.28 -44.27
CA VAL A 156 -1.67 10.51 -44.93
C VAL A 156 -1.29 9.31 -45.75
N GLY A 157 -1.40 8.10 -45.20
CA GLY A 157 -1.11 6.87 -45.92
C GLY A 157 -1.92 6.69 -47.22
N LEU A 158 -3.25 6.92 -47.11
CA LEU A 158 -4.14 6.86 -48.30
C LEU A 158 -3.79 7.92 -49.34
N THR A 159 -3.53 9.16 -48.92
CA THR A 159 -3.19 10.26 -49.82
C THR A 159 -1.90 10.00 -50.56
N LEU A 160 -0.88 9.43 -49.92
CA LEU A 160 0.39 9.08 -50.50
C LEU A 160 0.26 7.89 -51.47
N ALA A 161 -0.50 6.86 -51.08
CA ALA A 161 -0.78 5.71 -51.92
C ALA A 161 -1.44 6.14 -53.25
N LEU A 162 -2.42 7.06 -53.19
CA LEU A 162 -3.07 7.63 -54.37
C LEU A 162 -2.10 8.42 -55.28
N ARG A 163 -1.02 8.95 -54.70
CA ARG A 163 0.05 9.66 -55.46
C ARG A 163 1.21 8.76 -55.91
N GLY A 164 1.10 7.45 -55.67
CA GLY A 164 2.16 6.50 -56.04
C GLY A 164 3.39 6.55 -55.13
N VAL A 165 3.29 7.22 -53.96
CA VAL A 165 4.40 7.29 -53.00
C VAL A 165 4.23 6.18 -51.95
N ALA A 166 5.26 5.37 -51.80
CA ALA A 166 5.25 4.31 -50.80
C ALA A 166 5.23 4.89 -49.37
N VAL A 167 4.26 4.50 -48.56
CA VAL A 167 4.12 4.94 -47.14
C VAL A 167 5.39 4.58 -46.36
N ALA A 168 6.06 3.47 -46.69
CA ALA A 168 7.32 3.06 -46.07
C ALA A 168 8.43 4.13 -46.16
N SER A 169 8.39 5.00 -47.18
CA SER A 169 9.36 6.09 -47.34
C SER A 169 9.24 7.17 -46.25
N LEU A 170 8.07 7.28 -45.59
CA LEU A 170 7.81 8.24 -44.50
C LEU A 170 7.95 7.65 -43.13
N LYS A 171 8.08 6.32 -43.02
CA LYS A 171 8.34 5.63 -41.74
C LYS A 171 9.71 5.00 -41.79
N PRO A 172 10.80 5.77 -41.62
CA PRO A 172 12.17 5.27 -41.70
C PRO A 172 12.52 4.34 -40.53
N LEU A 173 11.66 4.29 -39.51
CA LEU A 173 11.85 3.53 -38.27
C LEU A 173 10.55 2.88 -37.84
N GLU A 174 10.58 1.59 -37.51
CA GLU A 174 9.53 0.88 -36.81
C GLU A 174 9.94 0.75 -35.34
N VAL A 175 9.16 1.35 -34.44
CA VAL A 175 9.37 1.22 -33.01
C VAL A 175 8.57 0.03 -32.50
N GLN A 176 9.26 -1.02 -32.05
CA GLN A 176 8.64 -2.17 -31.38
C GLN A 176 8.85 -2.03 -29.88
N GLU A 177 7.79 -1.74 -29.16
CA GLU A 177 7.80 -1.77 -27.71
C GLU A 177 7.73 -3.21 -27.21
N ARG A 178 8.73 -3.61 -26.41
CA ARG A 178 8.74 -4.91 -25.74
C ARG A 178 8.69 -4.66 -24.25
N ASP A 179 7.56 -4.94 -23.65
CA ASP A 179 7.43 -4.92 -22.20
C ASP A 179 8.16 -6.15 -21.59
N LEU A 180 9.22 -5.88 -20.84
CA LEU A 180 10.03 -6.90 -20.17
C LEU A 180 9.51 -7.23 -18.76
N ALA A 181 8.50 -6.52 -18.27
CA ALA A 181 7.93 -6.79 -16.96
C ALA A 181 7.25 -8.16 -16.94
N ASN A 182 7.58 -8.97 -15.94
CA ASN A 182 6.89 -10.23 -15.70
C ASN A 182 5.46 -10.00 -15.16
N ALA A 183 4.62 -11.03 -15.18
CA ALA A 183 3.24 -10.92 -14.69
C ALA A 183 3.16 -10.49 -13.22
N ASN A 184 4.09 -10.98 -12.38
CA ASN A 184 4.14 -10.64 -10.96
C ASN A 184 4.53 -9.17 -10.75
N SER A 185 5.49 -8.64 -11.52
CA SER A 185 5.87 -7.22 -11.44
C SER A 185 4.73 -6.29 -11.85
N ARG A 186 3.94 -6.66 -12.87
CA ARG A 186 2.74 -5.90 -13.25
C ARG A 186 1.65 -5.93 -12.18
N ALA A 187 1.40 -7.11 -11.59
CA ALA A 187 0.47 -7.23 -10.47
C ALA A 187 0.91 -6.42 -9.26
N ALA A 188 2.21 -6.51 -8.92
CA ALA A 188 2.79 -5.77 -7.81
C ALA A 188 2.74 -4.24 -8.03
N GLN A 189 2.77 -3.75 -9.25
CA GLN A 189 2.60 -2.33 -9.54
C GLN A 189 1.19 -1.84 -9.18
N LEU A 190 0.16 -2.68 -9.37
CA LEU A 190 -1.23 -2.33 -9.07
C LEU A 190 -1.59 -2.44 -7.59
N THR A 191 -1.04 -3.46 -6.91
CA THR A 191 -1.42 -3.81 -5.53
C THR A 191 -0.28 -3.68 -4.53
N GLY A 192 0.96 -3.68 -5.03
CA GLY A 192 2.16 -3.97 -4.25
C GLY A 192 2.44 -3.00 -3.11
N SER A 193 2.21 -1.71 -3.31
CA SER A 193 2.48 -0.73 -2.25
C SER A 193 1.43 -0.76 -1.14
N MET A 194 0.19 -1.12 -1.45
CA MET A 194 -0.90 -1.08 -0.48
C MET A 194 -0.88 -2.27 0.47
N ILE A 195 -0.67 -3.51 -0.03
CA ILE A 195 -0.70 -4.72 0.79
C ILE A 195 0.37 -4.69 1.90
N PRO A 196 1.67 -4.47 1.58
CA PRO A 196 2.70 -4.33 2.61
C PRO A 196 2.41 -3.22 3.62
N LEU A 197 1.95 -2.06 3.14
CA LEU A 197 1.61 -0.93 4.01
C LEU A 197 0.53 -1.32 5.05
N TYR A 198 -0.53 -2.00 4.63
CA TYR A 198 -1.59 -2.42 5.55
C TYR A 198 -1.14 -3.49 6.54
N VAL A 199 -0.25 -4.41 6.15
CA VAL A 199 0.36 -5.36 7.09
C VAL A 199 1.16 -4.62 8.15
N LEU A 200 1.96 -3.62 7.77
CA LEU A 200 2.72 -2.79 8.72
C LEU A 200 1.81 -1.99 9.66
N ILE A 201 0.74 -1.40 9.15
CA ILE A 201 -0.27 -0.69 9.95
C ILE A 201 -0.89 -1.63 10.98
N ALA A 202 -1.24 -2.86 10.59
CA ALA A 202 -1.81 -3.84 11.50
C ALA A 202 -0.85 -4.19 12.64
N VAL A 203 0.43 -4.43 12.34
CA VAL A 203 1.46 -4.70 13.34
C VAL A 203 1.62 -3.53 14.32
N LEU A 204 1.71 -2.31 13.79
CA LEU A 204 1.87 -1.10 14.59
C LEU A 204 0.68 -0.87 15.53
N THR A 205 -0.54 -0.91 15.01
CA THR A 205 -1.75 -0.65 15.79
C THR A 205 -2.04 -1.75 16.81
N GLY A 206 -1.79 -3.00 16.43
CA GLY A 206 -1.96 -4.14 17.32
C GLY A 206 -0.95 -4.17 18.45
N ALA A 207 0.32 -3.86 18.19
CA ALA A 207 1.34 -3.73 19.22
C ALA A 207 1.06 -2.57 20.19
N MET A 208 0.48 -1.46 19.70
CA MET A 208 0.23 -0.27 20.50
C MET A 208 -0.70 -0.55 21.69
N GLY A 209 -1.82 -1.23 21.44
CA GLY A 209 -2.78 -1.58 22.51
C GLY A 209 -2.13 -2.37 23.62
N ALA A 210 -1.45 -3.46 23.28
CA ALA A 210 -0.77 -4.33 24.23
C ALA A 210 0.37 -3.61 24.98
N ALA A 211 1.14 -2.76 24.30
CA ALA A 211 2.21 -1.99 24.91
C ALA A 211 1.68 -0.99 25.96
N MET A 212 0.56 -0.32 25.65
CA MET A 212 -0.09 0.59 26.61
C MET A 212 -0.65 -0.14 27.81
N ASP A 213 -1.36 -1.25 27.60
CA ASP A 213 -1.96 -2.01 28.69
C ASP A 213 -0.94 -2.57 29.68
N THR A 214 0.17 -3.10 29.16
CA THR A 214 1.25 -3.69 29.98
C THR A 214 2.15 -2.65 30.66
N THR A 215 2.02 -1.36 30.36
CA THR A 215 2.84 -0.28 30.93
C THR A 215 1.99 0.79 31.64
N ALA A 216 1.50 1.77 30.88
CA ALA A 216 0.69 2.86 31.41
C ALA A 216 -0.64 2.37 32.01
N GLY A 217 -1.26 1.33 31.44
CA GLY A 217 -2.48 0.73 31.96
C GLY A 217 -2.31 0.10 33.34
N GLU A 218 -1.20 -0.59 33.57
CA GLU A 218 -0.90 -1.11 34.93
C GLU A 218 -0.62 0.01 35.95
N ARG A 219 0.05 1.09 35.49
CA ARG A 219 0.26 2.26 36.37
C ARG A 219 -1.04 2.94 36.72
N GLU A 220 -1.94 3.17 35.75
CA GLU A 220 -3.25 3.77 35.97
C GLU A 220 -4.10 2.94 36.96
N ARG A 221 -4.00 1.62 36.90
CA ARG A 221 -4.68 0.68 37.80
C ARG A 221 -3.96 0.48 39.14
N SER A 222 -2.83 1.18 39.38
CA SER A 222 -1.97 1.04 40.57
C SER A 222 -1.49 -0.41 40.79
N SER A 223 -1.42 -1.22 39.75
CA SER A 223 -0.98 -2.63 39.81
C SER A 223 0.51 -2.81 39.56
N LEU A 224 1.19 -1.78 39.06
CA LEU A 224 2.62 -1.82 38.75
C LEU A 224 3.47 -1.85 40.04
N GLU A 225 3.08 -1.11 41.09
CA GLU A 225 3.79 -1.05 42.36
C GLU A 225 3.82 -2.40 43.09
N PRO A 226 2.67 -3.07 43.32
CA PRO A 226 2.67 -4.42 43.89
C PRO A 226 3.48 -5.43 43.07
N LEU A 227 3.48 -5.27 41.73
CA LEU A 227 4.25 -6.15 40.86
C LEU A 227 5.77 -5.97 41.06
N MET A 228 6.23 -4.74 41.29
CA MET A 228 7.65 -4.44 41.56
C MET A 228 8.10 -4.84 42.97
N MET A 229 7.20 -5.07 43.90
CA MET A 229 7.52 -5.61 45.25
C MET A 229 7.86 -7.10 45.24
N ASN A 230 7.55 -7.82 44.17
CA ASN A 230 7.95 -9.22 44.04
C ASN A 230 9.48 -9.33 43.83
N PRO A 231 10.10 -10.45 44.25
CA PRO A 231 11.56 -10.68 44.10
C PRO A 231 11.93 -11.02 42.66
N VAL A 232 11.51 -10.15 41.69
CA VAL A 232 11.78 -10.28 40.26
C VAL A 232 12.60 -9.06 39.82
N SER A 233 13.67 -9.31 39.05
CA SER A 233 14.47 -8.18 38.56
C SER A 233 13.67 -7.30 37.59
N PRO A 234 13.85 -5.98 37.59
CA PRO A 234 13.19 -5.08 36.65
C PRO A 234 13.40 -5.45 35.17
N TRP A 235 14.56 -6.03 34.87
CA TRP A 235 14.90 -6.54 33.54
C TRP A 235 14.07 -7.77 33.13
N ALA A 236 13.85 -8.71 34.07
CA ALA A 236 13.02 -9.88 33.76
C ALA A 236 11.57 -9.47 33.55
N LEU A 237 11.11 -8.43 34.29
CA LEU A 237 9.80 -7.85 34.11
C LEU A 237 9.65 -7.17 32.74
N ALA A 238 10.61 -6.31 32.38
CA ALA A 238 10.62 -5.61 31.09
C ALA A 238 10.66 -6.60 29.90
N LEU A 239 11.51 -7.61 29.96
CA LEU A 239 11.63 -8.65 28.94
C LEU A 239 10.37 -9.51 28.83
N GLY A 240 9.74 -9.88 29.96
CA GLY A 240 8.52 -10.67 29.95
C GLY A 240 7.35 -9.93 29.30
N LYS A 241 7.17 -8.65 29.67
CA LYS A 241 6.15 -7.77 29.08
C LYS A 241 6.40 -7.53 27.58
N TRP A 242 7.63 -7.19 27.22
CA TRP A 242 8.00 -7.03 25.83
C TRP A 242 7.74 -8.29 25.00
N GLY A 243 8.11 -9.46 25.52
CA GLY A 243 7.89 -10.74 24.82
C GLY A 243 6.41 -10.98 24.52
N ALA A 244 5.52 -10.68 25.48
CA ALA A 244 4.07 -10.81 25.27
C ALA A 244 3.56 -9.85 24.18
N VAL A 245 3.98 -8.57 24.21
CA VAL A 245 3.62 -7.58 23.17
C VAL A 245 4.17 -7.98 21.80
N ALA A 246 5.43 -8.41 21.74
CA ALA A 246 6.07 -8.83 20.48
C ALA A 246 5.41 -10.07 19.87
N VAL A 247 5.05 -11.05 20.68
CA VAL A 247 4.30 -12.24 20.21
C VAL A 247 2.94 -11.86 19.68
N LEU A 248 2.21 -10.99 20.36
CA LEU A 248 0.92 -10.52 19.88
C LEU A 248 1.06 -9.77 18.55
N ALA A 249 2.05 -8.89 18.42
CA ALA A 249 2.35 -8.19 17.18
C ALA A 249 2.71 -9.15 16.03
N ALA A 250 3.49 -10.20 16.32
CA ALA A 250 3.86 -11.24 15.35
C ALA A 250 2.63 -12.06 14.90
N VAL A 251 1.75 -12.41 15.84
CA VAL A 251 0.48 -13.11 15.52
C VAL A 251 -0.40 -12.24 14.63
N ILE A 252 -0.49 -10.94 14.91
CA ILE A 252 -1.24 -9.99 14.08
C ILE A 252 -0.64 -9.91 12.69
N ALA A 253 0.69 -9.82 12.55
CA ALA A 253 1.38 -9.85 11.27
C ALA A 253 1.02 -11.10 10.46
N LEU A 254 1.06 -12.27 11.11
CA LEU A 254 0.72 -13.54 10.47
C LEU A 254 -0.75 -13.58 10.04
N LEU A 255 -1.68 -13.24 10.92
CA LEU A 255 -3.11 -13.28 10.62
C LEU A 255 -3.49 -12.30 9.51
N THR A 256 -2.94 -11.08 9.55
CA THR A 256 -3.17 -10.09 8.51
C THR A 256 -2.60 -10.57 7.17
N SER A 257 -1.39 -11.11 7.16
CA SER A 257 -0.80 -11.68 5.93
C SER A 257 -1.64 -12.83 5.38
N LEU A 258 -2.10 -13.74 6.24
CA LEU A 258 -2.97 -14.86 5.83
C LEU A 258 -4.33 -14.39 5.33
N SER A 259 -4.86 -13.26 5.83
CA SER A 259 -6.19 -12.76 5.45
C SER A 259 -6.29 -12.37 3.97
N PHE A 260 -5.17 -12.08 3.31
CA PHE A 260 -5.13 -11.79 1.88
C PHE A 260 -5.38 -13.01 1.00
N ILE A 261 -5.15 -14.24 1.51
CA ILE A 261 -5.38 -15.48 0.75
C ILE A 261 -6.87 -15.67 0.41
N PRO A 262 -7.80 -15.73 1.37
CA PRO A 262 -9.22 -15.82 1.05
C PRO A 262 -9.76 -14.53 0.40
N ALA A 263 -9.14 -13.39 0.65
CA ALA A 263 -9.54 -12.10 0.10
C ALA A 263 -9.40 -12.03 -1.43
N GLN A 264 -8.55 -12.86 -2.04
CA GLN A 264 -8.41 -12.96 -3.50
C GLN A 264 -9.75 -13.35 -4.18
N LEU A 265 -10.61 -14.09 -3.49
CA LEU A 265 -11.92 -14.46 -4.01
C LEU A 265 -12.88 -13.27 -4.17
N LEU A 266 -12.56 -12.13 -3.58
CA LEU A 266 -13.33 -10.89 -3.65
C LEU A 266 -12.86 -9.95 -4.78
N ILE A 267 -11.83 -10.34 -5.52
CA ILE A 267 -11.31 -9.54 -6.63
C ILE A 267 -12.35 -9.55 -7.76
N ARG A 268 -12.79 -8.37 -8.20
CA ARG A 268 -13.77 -8.15 -9.25
C ARG A 268 -13.17 -7.73 -10.58
N SER A 269 -11.93 -7.22 -10.56
CA SER A 269 -11.20 -6.80 -11.75
C SER A 269 -10.55 -8.02 -12.40
N ASP A 270 -10.85 -8.28 -13.68
CA ASP A 270 -10.30 -9.40 -14.44
C ASP A 270 -8.78 -9.29 -14.59
N ALA A 271 -8.26 -8.08 -14.80
CA ALA A 271 -6.82 -7.85 -14.89
C ALA A 271 -6.12 -8.15 -13.56
N LEU A 272 -6.69 -7.72 -12.42
CA LEU A 272 -6.15 -8.03 -11.10
C LEU A 272 -6.25 -9.54 -10.82
N GLN A 273 -7.36 -10.19 -11.14
CA GLN A 273 -7.55 -11.61 -10.92
C GLN A 273 -6.55 -12.45 -11.71
N ALA A 274 -6.27 -12.07 -12.95
CA ALA A 274 -5.31 -12.77 -13.81
C ALA A 274 -3.85 -12.62 -13.35
N LEU A 275 -3.50 -11.48 -12.75
CA LEU A 275 -2.14 -11.13 -12.41
C LEU A 275 -1.82 -11.37 -10.93
N PHE A 276 -2.79 -11.19 -10.03
CA PHE A 276 -2.55 -11.25 -8.59
C PHE A 276 -2.42 -12.71 -8.12
N ARG A 277 -1.19 -13.08 -7.73
CA ARG A 277 -0.87 -14.39 -7.16
C ARG A 277 -0.26 -14.18 -5.79
N TYR A 278 -1.01 -14.50 -4.76
CA TYR A 278 -0.57 -14.44 -3.38
C TYR A 278 -0.91 -15.75 -2.69
N GLY A 279 0.09 -16.45 -2.20
CA GLY A 279 -0.06 -17.77 -1.63
C GLY A 279 0.40 -17.87 -0.17
N LEU A 280 0.32 -19.08 0.37
CA LEU A 280 0.80 -19.37 1.72
C LEU A 280 2.32 -19.05 1.90
N PRO A 281 3.20 -19.36 0.92
CA PRO A 281 4.61 -18.98 1.03
C PRO A 281 4.81 -17.47 1.19
N ASP A 282 4.08 -16.66 0.43
CA ASP A 282 4.19 -15.20 0.48
C ASP A 282 3.70 -14.65 1.82
N ALA A 283 2.58 -15.19 2.34
CA ALA A 283 2.06 -14.84 3.66
C ALA A 283 3.04 -15.16 4.78
N LEU A 284 3.70 -16.32 4.73
CA LEU A 284 4.71 -16.71 5.72
C LEU A 284 5.97 -15.86 5.61
N LEU A 285 6.41 -15.52 4.40
CA LEU A 285 7.53 -14.60 4.18
C LEU A 285 7.20 -13.21 4.71
N PHE A 286 6.00 -12.69 4.49
CA PHE A 286 5.55 -11.43 5.05
C PHE A 286 5.60 -11.42 6.58
N ALA A 287 5.06 -12.48 7.21
CA ALA A 287 5.13 -12.64 8.66
C ALA A 287 6.57 -12.68 9.16
N LEU A 288 7.45 -13.40 8.45
CA LEU A 288 8.89 -13.50 8.78
C LEU A 288 9.60 -12.15 8.66
N ILE A 289 9.33 -11.38 7.58
CA ILE A 289 9.86 -10.02 7.38
C ILE A 289 9.42 -9.08 8.51
N CYS A 290 8.18 -9.23 8.97
CA CYS A 290 7.64 -8.42 10.06
C CYS A 290 8.14 -8.83 11.45
N LEU A 291 8.72 -9.99 11.64
CA LEU A 291 9.09 -10.50 12.97
C LEU A 291 10.11 -9.61 13.71
N PRO A 292 11.27 -9.23 13.12
CA PRO A 292 12.20 -8.31 13.77
C PRO A 292 11.61 -6.91 13.97
N PHE A 293 10.77 -6.47 13.06
CA PHE A 293 10.04 -5.20 13.16
C PHE A 293 9.04 -5.20 14.31
N ALA A 294 8.26 -6.27 14.48
CA ALA A 294 7.32 -6.44 15.59
C ALA A 294 8.03 -6.35 16.95
N GLY A 295 9.20 -6.99 17.08
CA GLY A 295 10.02 -6.91 18.28
C GLY A 295 10.54 -5.47 18.55
N ALA A 296 11.03 -4.79 17.54
CA ALA A 296 11.51 -3.41 17.65
C ALA A 296 10.36 -2.44 18.03
N VAL A 297 9.24 -2.54 17.34
CA VAL A 297 8.06 -1.70 17.58
C VAL A 297 7.49 -1.93 18.98
N ALA A 298 7.38 -3.18 19.42
CA ALA A 298 6.95 -3.51 20.78
C ALA A 298 7.82 -2.80 21.83
N ALA A 299 9.16 -2.84 21.67
CA ALA A 299 10.07 -2.17 22.60
C ALA A 299 9.95 -0.64 22.58
N LEU A 300 9.81 -0.05 21.39
CA LEU A 300 9.68 1.40 21.24
C LEU A 300 8.35 1.92 21.78
N LEU A 301 7.25 1.23 21.51
CA LEU A 301 5.92 1.59 22.02
C LEU A 301 5.85 1.46 23.55
N MET A 302 6.46 0.41 24.12
CA MET A 302 6.61 0.29 25.57
C MET A 302 7.48 1.41 26.15
N ALA A 303 8.59 1.75 25.48
CA ALA A 303 9.48 2.84 25.91
C ALA A 303 8.77 4.19 25.91
N SER A 304 7.91 4.45 24.91
CA SER A 304 7.05 5.64 24.86
C SER A 304 5.99 5.64 25.97
N SER A 305 5.35 4.49 26.21
CA SER A 305 4.23 4.36 27.16
C SER A 305 4.64 4.34 28.62
N ILE A 306 5.86 3.87 28.96
CA ILE A 306 6.27 3.59 30.35
C ILE A 306 6.26 4.82 31.26
N ARG A 307 6.40 6.02 30.72
CA ARG A 307 6.34 7.28 31.47
C ARG A 307 4.94 7.87 31.60
N GLY A 308 4.01 7.40 30.78
CA GLY A 308 2.62 7.88 30.80
C GLY A 308 1.96 7.59 32.16
N LYS A 309 1.28 8.58 32.73
CA LYS A 309 0.50 8.44 33.97
C LYS A 309 -0.87 7.79 33.74
N SER A 310 -1.33 7.84 32.48
CA SER A 310 -2.61 7.27 32.05
C SER A 310 -2.49 6.66 30.66
N ILE A 311 -3.45 5.81 30.32
CA ILE A 311 -3.56 5.24 28.96
C ILE A 311 -3.68 6.34 27.91
N LYS A 312 -4.39 7.45 28.19
CA LYS A 312 -4.55 8.58 27.27
C LYS A 312 -3.22 9.28 26.97
N GLU A 313 -2.40 9.49 27.98
CA GLU A 313 -1.06 10.09 27.82
C GLU A 313 -0.13 9.17 27.03
N ALA A 314 -0.14 7.87 27.34
CA ALA A 314 0.62 6.86 26.60
C ALA A 314 0.17 6.78 25.12
N GLN A 315 -1.13 6.89 24.86
CA GLN A 315 -1.67 6.90 23.51
C GLN A 315 -1.15 8.09 22.70
N ALA A 316 -1.10 9.28 23.31
CA ALA A 316 -0.56 10.47 22.63
C ALA A 316 0.91 10.28 22.24
N GLY A 317 1.76 9.74 23.15
CA GLY A 317 3.15 9.42 22.87
C GLY A 317 3.31 8.35 21.79
N ASN A 318 2.52 7.28 21.86
CA ASN A 318 2.55 6.19 20.88
C ASN A 318 2.06 6.63 19.50
N SER A 319 1.09 7.54 19.43
CA SER A 319 0.60 8.08 18.15
C SER A 319 1.71 8.78 17.37
N LEU A 320 2.66 9.44 18.05
CA LEU A 320 3.82 10.03 17.38
C LEU A 320 4.73 8.94 16.78
N VAL A 321 4.99 7.87 17.54
CA VAL A 321 5.77 6.73 17.05
C VAL A 321 5.08 6.08 15.84
N LEU A 322 3.77 5.84 15.93
CA LEU A 322 2.99 5.31 14.82
C LEU A 322 3.08 6.20 13.59
N MET A 323 2.87 7.51 13.77
CA MET A 323 2.90 8.48 12.66
C MET A 323 4.22 8.40 11.89
N VAL A 324 5.35 8.36 12.58
CA VAL A 324 6.66 8.23 11.94
C VAL A 324 6.75 6.94 11.12
N PHE A 325 6.46 5.78 11.73
CA PHE A 325 6.57 4.49 11.03
C PHE A 325 5.52 4.29 9.94
N MET A 326 4.38 4.97 9.97
CA MET A 326 3.38 4.95 8.90
C MET A 326 3.74 5.85 7.72
N LEU A 327 4.45 6.95 7.96
CA LEU A 327 4.86 7.88 6.90
C LEU A 327 6.08 7.39 6.12
N LEU A 328 7.00 6.67 6.77
CA LEU A 328 8.23 6.19 6.12
C LEU A 328 7.97 5.33 4.87
N PRO A 329 7.06 4.36 4.87
CA PRO A 329 6.72 3.59 3.67
C PRO A 329 6.20 4.42 2.49
N LEU A 330 5.60 5.61 2.75
CA LEU A 330 5.12 6.47 1.67
C LEU A 330 6.26 7.05 0.81
N VAL A 331 7.49 7.06 1.34
CA VAL A 331 8.67 7.49 0.58
C VAL A 331 8.86 6.63 -0.68
N SER A 332 8.61 5.32 -0.59
CA SER A 332 8.69 4.42 -1.75
C SER A 332 7.63 4.69 -2.81
N LEU A 333 6.48 5.27 -2.43
CA LEU A 333 5.41 5.64 -3.36
C LEU A 333 5.71 6.93 -4.13
N LEU A 334 6.57 7.78 -3.59
CA LEU A 334 6.96 9.05 -4.19
C LEU A 334 8.20 8.93 -5.09
N ASN A 335 8.87 7.78 -5.06
CA ASN A 335 10.09 7.53 -5.80
C ASN A 335 9.85 6.48 -6.88
N ASP A 336 9.73 6.94 -8.12
CA ASP A 336 9.58 6.06 -9.31
C ASP A 336 10.94 5.48 -9.78
N ALA A 337 12.04 5.89 -9.17
CA ALA A 337 13.38 5.39 -9.48
C ALA A 337 13.65 4.04 -8.79
N ALA A 338 14.77 3.43 -9.16
CA ALA A 338 15.24 2.21 -8.50
C ALA A 338 15.37 2.41 -6.98
N GLU A 339 14.99 1.40 -6.22
CA GLU A 339 15.03 1.40 -4.76
C GLU A 339 16.47 1.55 -4.25
N PRO A 340 16.85 2.66 -3.59
CA PRO A 340 18.21 2.87 -3.13
C PRO A 340 18.51 2.01 -1.89
N ASP A 341 19.76 1.61 -1.71
CA ASP A 341 20.20 0.73 -0.62
C ASP A 341 19.89 1.26 0.79
N TRP A 342 19.79 2.58 0.96
CA TRP A 342 19.47 3.16 2.26
C TRP A 342 18.03 2.83 2.76
N TYR A 343 17.13 2.35 1.87
CA TYR A 343 15.79 1.90 2.29
C TYR A 343 15.87 0.79 3.32
N TYR A 344 16.86 -0.09 3.21
CA TYR A 344 17.06 -1.20 4.16
C TYR A 344 17.58 -0.75 5.53
N LEU A 345 18.04 0.50 5.67
CA LEU A 345 18.45 1.09 6.95
C LEU A 345 17.27 1.65 7.75
N VAL A 346 16.13 1.88 7.12
CA VAL A 346 14.99 2.58 7.73
C VAL A 346 13.89 1.57 8.06
N PRO A 347 13.59 1.33 9.36
CA PRO A 347 12.51 0.42 9.75
C PRO A 347 11.17 0.85 9.16
N SER A 348 10.29 -0.07 8.92
CA SER A 348 9.06 -0.02 8.15
C SER A 348 9.24 0.15 6.64
N LEU A 349 10.11 1.03 6.18
CA LEU A 349 10.45 1.17 4.75
C LEU A 349 11.18 -0.08 4.25
N ALA A 350 12.15 -0.58 5.02
CA ALA A 350 12.87 -1.83 4.72
C ALA A 350 11.91 -3.03 4.62
N GLN A 351 10.98 -3.17 5.57
CA GLN A 351 10.00 -4.24 5.54
C GLN A 351 9.06 -4.13 4.34
N GLN A 352 8.62 -2.91 4.00
CA GLN A 352 7.81 -2.68 2.80
C GLN A 352 8.56 -3.08 1.54
N THR A 353 9.80 -2.64 1.38
CA THR A 353 10.66 -2.98 0.24
C THR A 353 10.84 -4.49 0.10
N LEU A 354 11.16 -5.19 1.21
CA LEU A 354 11.29 -6.64 1.20
C LEU A 354 9.97 -7.35 0.81
N MET A 355 8.84 -6.90 1.33
CA MET A 355 7.54 -7.46 0.96
C MET A 355 7.19 -7.19 -0.51
N LEU A 356 7.61 -6.05 -1.07
CA LEU A 356 7.47 -5.76 -2.49
C LEU A 356 8.29 -6.71 -3.36
N HIS A 357 9.55 -7.01 -2.97
CA HIS A 357 10.38 -8.01 -3.67
C HIS A 357 9.72 -9.39 -3.67
N VAL A 358 9.12 -9.80 -2.54
CA VAL A 358 8.34 -11.06 -2.49
C VAL A 358 7.19 -11.04 -3.49
N LEU A 359 6.39 -9.96 -3.55
CA LEU A 359 5.27 -9.85 -4.50
C LEU A 359 5.71 -9.85 -5.97
N ARG A 360 6.88 -9.26 -6.26
CA ARG A 360 7.47 -9.24 -7.60
C ARG A 360 8.16 -10.54 -7.97
N ALA A 361 8.29 -11.46 -7.00
CA ALA A 361 9.10 -12.68 -7.11
C ALA A 361 10.57 -12.38 -7.47
N GLU A 362 11.12 -11.30 -6.95
CA GLU A 362 12.51 -10.89 -7.14
C GLU A 362 13.42 -11.57 -6.11
N PRO A 363 14.65 -11.93 -6.47
CA PRO A 363 15.59 -12.51 -5.54
C PRO A 363 16.03 -11.48 -4.49
N ILE A 364 15.97 -11.85 -3.21
CA ILE A 364 16.39 -11.01 -2.09
C ILE A 364 17.80 -11.44 -1.67
N ALA A 365 18.76 -10.51 -1.73
CA ALA A 365 20.12 -10.76 -1.32
C ALA A 365 20.23 -10.96 0.22
N PRO A 366 21.14 -11.79 0.73
CA PRO A 366 21.25 -12.02 2.18
C PRO A 366 21.44 -10.78 3.02
N TRP A 367 22.19 -9.80 2.53
CA TRP A 367 22.42 -8.54 3.25
C TRP A 367 21.14 -7.70 3.40
N GLN A 368 20.20 -7.77 2.43
CA GLN A 368 18.91 -7.10 2.47
C GLN A 368 18.00 -7.64 3.59
N TRP A 369 18.19 -8.91 3.99
CA TRP A 369 17.56 -9.51 5.16
C TRP A 369 18.28 -9.14 6.46
N LEU A 370 19.60 -9.26 6.47
CA LEU A 370 20.40 -9.11 7.68
C LEU A 370 20.41 -7.68 8.22
N LEU A 371 20.44 -6.69 7.33
CA LEU A 371 20.54 -5.28 7.71
C LEU A 371 19.31 -4.78 8.48
N PRO A 372 18.06 -4.97 7.99
CA PRO A 372 16.86 -4.63 8.75
C PRO A 372 16.70 -5.41 10.04
N CYS A 373 17.13 -6.68 10.07
CA CYS A 373 17.15 -7.49 11.29
C CYS A 373 18.11 -6.92 12.34
N ALA A 374 19.31 -6.52 11.93
CA ALA A 374 20.29 -5.91 12.83
C ALA A 374 19.81 -4.59 13.41
N ILE A 375 19.21 -3.72 12.56
CA ILE A 375 18.64 -2.45 13.00
C ILE A 375 17.44 -2.68 13.93
N GLY A 376 16.55 -3.62 13.58
CA GLY A 376 15.44 -4.01 14.43
C GLY A 376 15.89 -4.49 15.80
N LEU A 377 16.94 -5.33 15.85
CA LEU A 377 17.55 -5.79 17.09
C LEU A 377 18.15 -4.64 17.90
N LEU A 378 18.85 -3.71 17.25
CA LEU A 378 19.41 -2.54 17.90
C LEU A 378 18.34 -1.65 18.55
N LEU A 379 17.27 -1.37 17.83
CA LEU A 379 16.12 -0.60 18.35
C LEU A 379 15.42 -1.33 19.50
N MET A 380 15.25 -2.63 19.37
CA MET A 380 14.70 -3.48 20.43
C MET A 380 15.55 -3.40 21.70
N VAL A 381 16.86 -3.58 21.60
CA VAL A 381 17.78 -3.51 22.75
C VAL A 381 17.77 -2.11 23.37
N ALA A 382 17.79 -1.06 22.56
CA ALA A 382 17.74 0.32 23.03
C ALA A 382 16.43 0.61 23.77
N GLY A 383 15.28 0.22 23.19
CA GLY A 383 13.96 0.38 23.80
C GLY A 383 13.84 -0.39 25.14
N LEU A 384 14.26 -1.65 25.15
CA LEU A 384 14.26 -2.46 26.38
C LEU A 384 15.19 -1.92 27.44
N ALA A 385 16.38 -1.46 27.04
CA ALA A 385 17.32 -0.81 27.97
C ALA A 385 16.70 0.40 28.64
N TYR A 386 15.97 1.20 27.87
CA TYR A 386 15.25 2.35 28.40
C TYR A 386 14.14 1.94 29.36
N VAL A 387 13.27 0.99 28.98
CA VAL A 387 12.19 0.48 29.83
C VAL A 387 12.72 -0.11 31.13
N GLY A 388 13.77 -0.92 31.07
CA GLY A 388 14.40 -1.52 32.25
C GLY A 388 15.00 -0.48 33.22
N ARG A 389 15.63 0.59 32.66
CA ARG A 389 16.15 1.72 33.48
C ARG A 389 15.02 2.48 34.18
N VAL A 390 13.94 2.77 33.47
CA VAL A 390 12.79 3.49 34.05
C VAL A 390 12.12 2.64 35.15
N MET A 391 11.93 1.34 34.92
CA MET A 391 11.38 0.43 35.95
C MET A 391 12.30 0.39 37.18
N ARG A 392 13.61 0.33 37.00
CA ARG A 392 14.57 0.35 38.11
C ARG A 392 14.52 1.64 38.90
N SER A 393 14.41 2.81 38.24
CA SER A 393 14.33 4.10 38.94
C SER A 393 13.04 4.26 39.76
N ASN A 394 11.95 3.65 39.33
CA ASN A 394 10.68 3.65 40.05
C ASN A 394 10.64 2.66 41.22
N ALA A 395 11.45 1.60 41.16
CA ALA A 395 11.57 0.61 42.26
C ALA A 395 12.41 1.14 43.45
N VAL A 396 13.17 2.21 43.26
CA VAL A 396 14.06 2.81 44.30
C VAL A 396 13.39 4.03 44.96
N ARG A 397 12.32 4.53 44.41
CA ARG A 397 11.49 5.58 45.04
C ARG A 397 10.32 4.96 45.78
#